data_6c078529a7dc6fd2b3512b797cce0544
#
_entry.id   6c078529a7dc6fd2b3512b797cce0544
#
_cell.length_a   1.000
_cell.length_b   1.000
_cell.length_c   1.000
_cell.angle_alpha   90.00
_cell.angle_beta   90.00
_cell.angle_gamma   90.00
#
_symmetry.space_group_name_H-M   'P 1'
#
loop_
_entity.id
_entity.type
_entity.pdbx_description
1 polymer ?
#
loop_
_entity_poly.entity_id
_entity_poly.type
_entity_poly.pdbx_seq_one_letter_code
_entity_poly.pdbx_strand_id
1 'polypeptide(L)'
;VRLSADSVEIRWNDKVRDIGLSVYRGDSPEQIQTAAPLADVRKGSSVILSGLALDRPHFFKLVAADGTAATVGERRPLVEGAPNLRDLGGYASADGRRVKWGRIFRSSNLGRLTDKGLDQIKQLGIKLVCDFRTEAEACKLPNRFPDSEAVRYVRLPIQHGDFEPTSVFDRIKQKDYNWISEDFMIQGYIESVESYPQVWGRFFQLLAEPRQRPLLFHCTGGKDRTGAAAALVLFALGVPTPTVIADYALSDGYNAEVRKAIYEHLKPFDVDIAKVEPYFTAPESRLRALLKHVDARYGSAVGYLVKRAGVGEETIAKLKDDLLE
;
A
#
# COMPACT_ATOMS: atom_id res chain seq x y z
N VAL A 1 0.26 -16.01 -1.79
CA VAL A 1 0.01 -15.78 -0.33
C VAL A 1 1.10 -16.45 0.47
N ARG A 2 1.72 -15.76 1.42
CA ARG A 2 2.68 -16.38 2.35
C ARG A 2 1.93 -17.26 3.35
N LEU A 3 2.39 -18.50 3.49
CA LEU A 3 1.80 -19.49 4.40
C LEU A 3 2.58 -19.60 5.71
N SER A 4 3.92 -19.51 5.64
CA SER A 4 4.81 -19.59 6.79
C SER A 4 6.04 -18.72 6.58
N ALA A 5 7.01 -18.80 7.50
CA ALA A 5 8.27 -18.06 7.40
C ALA A 5 9.07 -18.39 6.13
N ASP A 6 8.92 -19.59 5.58
CA ASP A 6 9.70 -20.09 4.46
C ASP A 6 8.87 -20.56 3.26
N SER A 7 7.53 -20.42 3.31
CA SER A 7 6.68 -20.95 2.25
C SER A 7 5.63 -19.95 1.76
N VAL A 8 5.39 -19.97 0.45
CA VAL A 8 4.33 -19.20 -0.22
C VAL A 8 3.47 -20.11 -1.08
N GLU A 9 2.20 -19.79 -1.20
CA GLU A 9 1.28 -20.39 -2.16
C GLU A 9 1.02 -19.40 -3.27
N ILE A 10 1.22 -19.84 -4.52
CA ILE A 10 0.81 -19.15 -5.72
C ILE A 10 -0.47 -19.82 -6.22
N ARG A 11 -1.51 -19.03 -6.46
CA ARG A 11 -2.80 -19.50 -7.00
C ARG A 11 -3.09 -18.84 -8.34
N TRP A 12 -3.73 -19.58 -9.24
CA TRP A 12 -4.19 -19.09 -10.53
C TRP A 12 -5.62 -19.50 -10.81
N ASN A 13 -6.19 -18.94 -11.88
CA ASN A 13 -7.57 -19.21 -12.26
C ASN A 13 -7.71 -20.67 -12.78
N ASP A 14 -8.80 -21.33 -12.44
CA ASP A 14 -9.12 -22.69 -12.88
C ASP A 14 -9.17 -22.84 -14.41
N LYS A 15 -9.33 -21.76 -15.18
CA LYS A 15 -9.26 -21.77 -16.65
C LYS A 15 -7.93 -22.26 -17.21
N VAL A 16 -6.86 -22.17 -16.41
CA VAL A 16 -5.51 -22.64 -16.77
C VAL A 16 -5.09 -23.89 -15.99
N ARG A 17 -6.05 -24.57 -15.35
CA ARG A 17 -5.83 -25.71 -14.46
C ARG A 17 -5.13 -26.90 -15.13
N ASP A 18 -5.41 -27.13 -16.39
CA ASP A 18 -4.87 -28.27 -17.16
C ASP A 18 -3.75 -27.86 -18.10
N ILE A 19 -3.33 -26.59 -18.04
CA ILE A 19 -2.16 -26.10 -18.77
C ILE A 19 -0.93 -26.30 -17.85
N GLY A 20 0.05 -27.04 -18.30
CA GLY A 20 1.32 -27.20 -17.56
C GLY A 20 1.98 -25.82 -17.34
N LEU A 21 2.39 -25.55 -16.09
CA LEU A 21 3.04 -24.30 -15.69
C LEU A 21 4.42 -24.57 -15.13
N SER A 22 5.45 -23.91 -15.67
CA SER A 22 6.77 -23.81 -15.06
C SER A 22 6.88 -22.54 -14.24
N VAL A 23 7.35 -22.64 -13.00
CA VAL A 23 7.47 -21.52 -12.07
C VAL A 23 8.95 -21.21 -11.86
N TYR A 24 9.35 -19.99 -12.14
CA TYR A 24 10.70 -19.47 -11.97
C TYR A 24 10.72 -18.41 -10.88
N ARG A 25 11.86 -18.19 -10.23
CA ARG A 25 12.01 -17.23 -9.15
C ARG A 25 13.10 -16.20 -9.45
N GLY A 26 12.89 -14.96 -8.98
CA GLY A 26 13.89 -13.89 -8.92
C GLY A 26 13.73 -13.01 -7.69
N ASP A 27 14.75 -12.21 -7.40
CA ASP A 27 14.74 -11.25 -6.29
C ASP A 27 14.16 -9.88 -6.73
N SER A 28 13.98 -9.67 -8.04
CA SER A 28 13.20 -8.58 -8.62
C SER A 28 12.42 -9.05 -9.84
N PRO A 29 11.34 -8.34 -10.26
CA PRO A 29 10.57 -8.72 -11.44
C PRO A 29 11.41 -8.82 -12.72
N GLU A 30 12.44 -7.98 -12.85
CA GLU A 30 13.33 -7.90 -14.01
C GLU A 30 14.45 -8.94 -14.00
N GLN A 31 14.72 -9.57 -12.85
CA GLN A 31 15.85 -10.48 -12.68
C GLN A 31 15.42 -11.93 -12.45
N ILE A 32 14.29 -12.32 -13.04
CA ILE A 32 13.81 -13.70 -12.97
C ILE A 32 14.52 -14.52 -14.05
N GLN A 33 15.42 -15.39 -13.61
CA GLN A 33 16.12 -16.31 -14.51
C GLN A 33 15.25 -17.52 -14.86
N THR A 34 15.13 -17.83 -16.14
CA THR A 34 14.28 -18.90 -16.67
C THR A 34 15.06 -20.13 -17.13
N ALA A 35 16.33 -20.29 -16.69
CA ALA A 35 17.16 -21.42 -17.08
C ALA A 35 16.72 -22.75 -16.46
N ALA A 36 16.25 -22.71 -15.18
CA ALA A 36 15.74 -23.87 -14.47
C ALA A 36 14.50 -23.48 -13.67
N PRO A 37 13.34 -24.16 -13.82
CA PRO A 37 12.17 -23.89 -13.02
C PRO A 37 12.37 -24.31 -11.56
N LEU A 38 11.80 -23.53 -10.65
CA LEU A 38 11.71 -23.89 -9.23
C LEU A 38 10.67 -25.00 -9.01
N ALA A 39 9.63 -25.02 -9.83
CA ALA A 39 8.60 -26.05 -9.83
C ALA A 39 7.95 -26.19 -11.21
N ASP A 40 7.55 -27.41 -11.56
CA ASP A 40 6.70 -27.71 -12.71
C ASP A 40 5.38 -28.30 -12.25
N VAL A 41 4.28 -27.62 -12.58
CA VAL A 41 2.92 -28.01 -12.20
C VAL A 41 2.17 -28.48 -13.45
N ARG A 42 1.87 -29.77 -13.51
CA ARG A 42 1.17 -30.34 -14.69
C ARG A 42 -0.35 -30.18 -14.61
N LYS A 43 -0.91 -30.18 -13.40
CA LYS A 43 -2.35 -30.02 -13.15
C LYS A 43 -2.57 -29.34 -11.80
N GLY A 44 -3.60 -28.51 -11.72
CA GLY A 44 -3.99 -27.83 -10.48
C GLY A 44 -4.18 -26.32 -10.68
N SER A 45 -4.60 -25.65 -9.63
CA SER A 45 -4.83 -24.19 -9.59
C SER A 45 -3.93 -23.49 -8.57
N SER A 46 -2.99 -24.22 -7.97
CA SER A 46 -2.00 -23.63 -7.05
C SER A 46 -0.74 -24.47 -6.95
N VAL A 47 0.31 -23.85 -6.42
CA VAL A 47 1.56 -24.50 -6.01
C VAL A 47 2.06 -23.90 -4.71
N ILE A 48 2.56 -24.75 -3.81
CA ILE A 48 3.25 -24.33 -2.60
C ILE A 48 4.74 -24.42 -2.85
N LEU A 49 5.45 -23.32 -2.63
CA LEU A 49 6.90 -23.23 -2.75
C LEU A 49 7.47 -23.04 -1.35
N SER A 50 8.43 -23.88 -0.96
CA SER A 50 9.11 -23.85 0.33
C SER A 50 10.59 -23.48 0.20
N GLY A 51 11.27 -23.21 1.33
CA GLY A 51 12.68 -22.81 1.34
C GLY A 51 12.88 -21.35 0.90
N LEU A 52 11.86 -20.52 1.02
CA LEU A 52 11.90 -19.11 0.63
C LEU A 52 12.25 -18.24 1.85
N ALA A 53 13.42 -17.62 1.83
CA ALA A 53 13.90 -16.79 2.91
C ALA A 53 12.99 -15.57 3.15
N LEU A 54 12.88 -15.12 4.41
CA LEU A 54 12.11 -13.92 4.81
C LEU A 54 12.90 -12.62 4.63
N ASP A 55 14.16 -12.69 4.29
CA ASP A 55 15.07 -11.55 4.25
C ASP A 55 14.91 -10.68 2.99
N ARG A 56 14.18 -11.17 1.98
CA ARG A 56 14.01 -10.52 0.68
C ARG A 56 12.62 -10.74 0.09
N PRO A 57 12.14 -9.86 -0.80
CA PRO A 57 10.93 -10.10 -1.56
C PRO A 57 11.12 -11.24 -2.57
N HIS A 58 10.04 -11.93 -2.91
CA HIS A 58 10.06 -12.98 -3.92
C HIS A 58 9.14 -12.59 -5.06
N PHE A 59 9.70 -12.71 -6.27
CA PHE A 59 8.97 -12.56 -7.52
C PHE A 59 9.05 -13.87 -8.30
N PHE A 60 7.95 -14.22 -8.95
CA PHE A 60 7.84 -15.47 -9.68
C PHE A 60 7.34 -15.18 -11.10
N LYS A 61 7.92 -15.85 -12.07
CA LYS A 61 7.40 -15.91 -13.44
C LYS A 61 6.78 -17.27 -13.63
N LEU A 62 5.50 -17.27 -13.98
CA LEU A 62 4.76 -18.45 -14.37
C LEU A 62 4.75 -18.49 -15.89
N VAL A 63 5.19 -19.59 -16.48
CA VAL A 63 5.22 -19.80 -17.92
C VAL A 63 4.39 -21.03 -18.23
N ALA A 64 3.33 -20.84 -19.01
CA ALA A 64 2.46 -21.92 -19.46
C ALA A 64 3.07 -22.65 -20.66
N ALA A 65 2.63 -23.88 -20.90
CA ALA A 65 3.11 -24.70 -22.01
C ALA A 65 2.87 -24.07 -23.40
N ASP A 66 1.88 -23.18 -23.52
CA ASP A 66 1.59 -22.41 -24.73
C ASP A 66 2.48 -21.15 -24.90
N GLY A 67 3.42 -20.91 -23.99
CA GLY A 67 4.29 -19.75 -23.95
C GLY A 67 3.71 -18.52 -23.29
N THR A 68 2.44 -18.53 -22.86
CA THR A 68 1.86 -17.43 -22.08
C THR A 68 2.60 -17.31 -20.75
N ALA A 69 2.92 -16.10 -20.35
CA ALA A 69 3.65 -15.85 -19.10
C ALA A 69 3.00 -14.75 -18.27
N ALA A 70 3.15 -14.86 -16.94
CA ALA A 70 2.73 -13.84 -16.00
C ALA A 70 3.77 -13.70 -14.88
N THR A 71 4.05 -12.45 -14.49
CA THR A 71 4.87 -12.16 -13.32
C THR A 71 3.97 -11.93 -12.12
N VAL A 72 4.30 -12.54 -10.99
CA VAL A 72 3.61 -12.35 -9.72
C VAL A 72 4.62 -12.08 -8.61
N GLY A 73 4.25 -11.22 -7.68
CA GLY A 73 5.06 -10.86 -6.52
C GLY A 73 4.36 -11.22 -5.21
N GLU A 74 5.12 -11.19 -4.13
CA GLU A 74 4.58 -11.28 -2.79
C GLU A 74 3.96 -9.92 -2.41
N ARG A 75 2.62 -9.83 -2.38
CA ARG A 75 1.93 -8.58 -2.08
C ARG A 75 2.34 -7.97 -0.74
N ARG A 76 2.53 -8.80 0.27
CA ARG A 76 2.92 -8.39 1.61
C ARG A 76 4.29 -8.98 1.96
N PRO A 77 5.39 -8.38 1.50
CA PRO A 77 6.70 -8.75 2.03
C PRO A 77 6.70 -8.45 3.55
N LEU A 78 7.15 -9.42 4.34
CA LEU A 78 7.21 -9.25 5.79
C LEU A 78 8.43 -8.41 6.14
N VAL A 79 8.18 -7.15 6.51
CA VAL A 79 9.20 -6.21 7.01
C VAL A 79 8.92 -5.93 8.48
N GLU A 80 9.85 -6.29 9.35
CA GLU A 80 9.70 -6.10 10.79
C GLU A 80 9.62 -4.62 11.15
N GLY A 81 8.52 -4.24 11.82
CA GLY A 81 8.23 -2.85 12.19
C GLY A 81 7.44 -2.05 11.15
N ALA A 82 7.06 -2.65 10.01
CA ALA A 82 6.21 -2.03 9.00
C ALA A 82 4.95 -2.90 8.70
N PRO A 83 4.01 -3.01 9.63
CA PRO A 83 2.95 -4.04 9.58
C PRO A 83 2.00 -3.93 8.40
N ASN A 84 1.72 -2.74 7.90
CA ASN A 84 0.80 -2.49 6.77
C ASN A 84 1.55 -2.29 5.44
N LEU A 85 2.82 -2.71 5.37
CA LEU A 85 3.61 -2.61 4.14
C LEU A 85 3.11 -3.60 3.09
N ARG A 86 2.92 -3.12 1.87
CA ARG A 86 2.58 -3.93 0.70
C ARG A 86 2.90 -3.28 -0.63
N ASP A 87 3.08 -4.12 -1.64
CA ASP A 87 3.22 -3.76 -3.04
C ASP A 87 1.84 -3.52 -3.68
N LEU A 88 1.69 -2.51 -4.52
CA LEU A 88 0.49 -2.27 -5.32
C LEU A 88 0.51 -2.97 -6.70
N GLY A 89 1.56 -3.73 -7.00
CA GLY A 89 1.68 -4.48 -8.25
C GLY A 89 0.64 -5.58 -8.43
N GLY A 90 0.49 -6.08 -9.64
CA GLY A 90 -0.35 -7.23 -10.01
C GLY A 90 -1.84 -6.96 -10.11
N TYR A 91 -2.35 -5.78 -9.73
CA TYR A 91 -3.75 -5.44 -9.95
C TYR A 91 -4.05 -5.24 -11.43
N ALA A 92 -5.14 -5.85 -11.91
CA ALA A 92 -5.57 -5.69 -13.29
C ALA A 92 -6.18 -4.29 -13.51
N SER A 93 -5.77 -3.64 -14.58
CA SER A 93 -6.41 -2.45 -15.13
C SER A 93 -7.60 -2.84 -16.02
N ALA A 94 -8.52 -1.93 -16.25
CA ALA A 94 -9.70 -2.15 -17.09
C ALA A 94 -9.35 -2.41 -18.56
N ASP A 95 -8.16 -2.01 -19.03
CA ASP A 95 -7.65 -2.29 -20.38
C ASP A 95 -6.95 -3.67 -20.52
N GLY A 96 -6.96 -4.47 -19.45
CA GLY A 96 -6.39 -5.82 -19.44
C GLY A 96 -4.93 -5.92 -19.03
N ARG A 97 -4.22 -4.78 -18.96
CA ARG A 97 -2.86 -4.73 -18.43
C ARG A 97 -2.84 -4.91 -16.90
N ARG A 98 -1.66 -5.06 -16.33
CA ARG A 98 -1.47 -5.20 -14.89
C ARG A 98 -0.48 -4.16 -14.36
N VAL A 99 -0.71 -3.70 -13.14
CA VAL A 99 0.27 -2.86 -12.44
C VAL A 99 1.55 -3.67 -12.20
N LYS A 100 2.68 -3.14 -12.65
CA LYS A 100 3.99 -3.78 -12.47
C LYS A 100 4.34 -3.97 -11.01
N TRP A 101 4.82 -5.15 -10.66
CA TRP A 101 5.30 -5.47 -9.34
C TRP A 101 6.62 -4.75 -8.99
N GLY A 102 6.86 -4.54 -7.70
CA GLY A 102 8.12 -3.98 -7.21
C GLY A 102 8.34 -2.51 -7.54
N ARG A 103 7.29 -1.75 -7.88
CA ARG A 103 7.41 -0.34 -8.29
C ARG A 103 6.81 0.63 -7.30
N ILE A 104 5.71 0.26 -6.65
CA ILE A 104 4.93 1.14 -5.79
C ILE A 104 4.57 0.39 -4.52
N PHE A 105 5.05 0.89 -3.39
CA PHE A 105 4.79 0.34 -2.08
C PHE A 105 4.02 1.33 -1.21
N ARG A 106 3.14 0.82 -0.37
CA ARG A 106 2.49 1.59 0.69
C ARG A 106 2.79 0.96 2.04
N SER A 107 2.80 1.77 3.12
CA SER A 107 3.14 1.29 4.46
C SER A 107 2.46 2.10 5.56
N SER A 108 2.51 1.59 6.80
CA SER A 108 2.46 2.38 8.01
C SER A 108 3.78 3.14 8.21
N ASN A 109 3.89 3.94 9.31
CA ASN A 109 5.13 4.65 9.62
C ASN A 109 6.32 3.69 9.74
N LEU A 110 7.50 4.18 9.43
CA LEU A 110 8.76 3.42 9.42
C LEU A 110 9.62 3.64 10.68
N GLY A 111 9.10 4.37 11.66
CA GLY A 111 9.85 4.68 12.89
C GLY A 111 10.02 3.48 13.82
N ARG A 112 9.31 2.38 13.57
CA ARG A 112 9.38 1.14 14.37
C ARG A 112 10.14 0.02 13.68
N LEU A 113 10.81 0.29 12.55
CA LEU A 113 11.65 -0.71 11.89
C LEU A 113 12.71 -1.23 12.85
N THR A 114 12.84 -2.55 12.96
CA THR A 114 13.96 -3.20 13.64
C THR A 114 15.21 -3.17 12.74
N ASP A 115 16.38 -3.58 13.24
CA ASP A 115 17.57 -3.71 12.39
C ASP A 115 17.35 -4.72 11.25
N LYS A 116 16.66 -5.81 11.55
CA LYS A 116 16.24 -6.79 10.52
C LYS A 116 15.25 -6.15 9.53
N GLY A 117 14.29 -5.34 10.02
CA GLY A 117 13.37 -4.58 9.17
C GLY A 117 14.07 -3.58 8.26
N LEU A 118 15.16 -2.95 8.73
CA LEU A 118 16.01 -2.09 7.91
C LEU A 118 16.69 -2.87 6.79
N ASP A 119 17.21 -4.06 7.06
CA ASP A 119 17.81 -4.90 6.04
C ASP A 119 16.78 -5.41 5.04
N GLN A 120 15.58 -5.79 5.51
CA GLN A 120 14.48 -6.20 4.65
C GLN A 120 14.01 -5.06 3.74
N ILE A 121 13.90 -3.81 4.22
CA ILE A 121 13.48 -2.69 3.39
C ILE A 121 14.53 -2.28 2.36
N LYS A 122 15.82 -2.49 2.64
CA LYS A 122 16.90 -2.31 1.65
C LYS A 122 16.70 -3.22 0.45
N GLN A 123 16.25 -4.47 0.67
CA GLN A 123 16.01 -5.45 -0.40
C GLN A 123 14.86 -5.05 -1.34
N LEU A 124 13.95 -4.15 -0.90
CA LEU A 124 12.91 -3.60 -1.78
C LEU A 124 13.46 -2.59 -2.78
N GLY A 125 14.71 -2.16 -2.63
CA GLY A 125 15.36 -1.23 -3.53
C GLY A 125 14.72 0.16 -3.59
N ILE A 126 14.01 0.58 -2.53
CA ILE A 126 13.27 1.85 -2.48
C ILE A 126 14.22 3.02 -2.81
N LYS A 127 13.80 3.88 -3.74
CA LYS A 127 14.51 5.09 -4.15
C LYS A 127 13.93 6.37 -3.55
N LEU A 128 12.62 6.36 -3.29
CA LEU A 128 11.90 7.51 -2.76
C LEU A 128 10.92 7.07 -1.69
N VAL A 129 10.90 7.82 -0.58
CA VAL A 129 9.88 7.73 0.45
C VAL A 129 9.08 9.02 0.50
N CYS A 130 7.75 8.93 0.37
CA CYS A 130 6.81 10.03 0.56
C CYS A 130 6.08 9.85 1.90
N ASP A 131 6.23 10.83 2.79
CA ASP A 131 5.63 10.82 4.13
C ASP A 131 4.49 11.84 4.24
N PHE A 132 3.26 11.36 4.42
CA PHE A 132 2.06 12.20 4.57
C PHE A 132 1.79 12.66 6.00
N ARG A 133 2.66 12.34 6.96
CA ARG A 133 2.51 12.75 8.35
C ARG A 133 2.74 14.24 8.52
N THR A 134 2.05 14.82 9.50
CA THR A 134 2.33 16.18 9.96
C THR A 134 3.74 16.28 10.54
N GLU A 135 4.23 17.52 10.76
CA GLU A 135 5.52 17.74 11.42
C GLU A 135 5.56 17.10 12.79
N ALA A 136 4.51 17.33 13.60
CA ALA A 136 4.42 16.81 14.95
C ALA A 136 4.43 15.28 15.00
N GLU A 137 3.69 14.60 14.09
CA GLU A 137 3.71 13.14 13.98
C GLU A 137 5.11 12.61 13.63
N ALA A 138 5.79 13.26 12.68
CA ALA A 138 7.11 12.83 12.22
C ALA A 138 8.19 13.09 13.28
N CYS A 139 8.12 14.20 14.04
CA CYS A 139 9.02 14.49 15.14
C CYS A 139 8.81 13.52 16.32
N LYS A 140 7.54 13.18 16.65
CA LYS A 140 7.22 12.26 17.75
C LYS A 140 7.74 10.84 17.49
N LEU A 141 7.74 10.41 16.23
CA LEU A 141 8.27 9.11 15.83
C LEU A 141 9.01 9.22 14.49
N PRO A 142 10.26 9.68 14.49
CA PRO A 142 11.07 9.79 13.28
C PRO A 142 11.16 8.46 12.53
N ASN A 143 11.20 8.51 11.20
CA ASN A 143 11.43 7.30 10.43
C ASN A 143 12.84 6.78 10.70
N ARG A 144 12.95 5.47 10.92
CA ARG A 144 14.22 4.76 10.78
C ARG A 144 14.35 4.37 9.31
N PHE A 145 15.35 4.93 8.66
CA PHE A 145 15.67 4.55 7.29
C PHE A 145 17.15 4.16 7.22
N PRO A 146 17.52 3.26 6.31
CA PRO A 146 18.93 2.99 6.07
C PRO A 146 19.66 4.30 5.73
N ASP A 147 20.75 4.61 6.43
CA ASP A 147 21.65 5.68 6.05
C ASP A 147 22.19 5.39 4.66
N SER A 148 21.64 6.07 3.68
CA SER A 148 22.01 5.88 2.29
C SER A 148 21.61 7.14 1.52
N GLU A 149 22.58 7.78 0.90
CA GLU A 149 22.33 8.83 -0.10
C GLU A 149 21.47 8.35 -1.27
N ALA A 150 21.29 7.02 -1.38
CA ALA A 150 20.51 6.40 -2.43
C ALA A 150 18.97 6.51 -2.24
N VAL A 151 18.48 6.84 -1.03
CA VAL A 151 17.05 6.95 -0.74
C VAL A 151 16.68 8.39 -0.48
N ARG A 152 15.91 8.98 -1.40
CA ARG A 152 15.33 10.31 -1.22
C ARG A 152 14.13 10.27 -0.29
N TYR A 153 14.04 11.21 0.62
CA TYR A 153 12.92 11.37 1.53
C TYR A 153 12.20 12.71 1.24
N VAL A 154 10.87 12.65 1.04
CA VAL A 154 10.05 13.82 0.76
C VAL A 154 8.86 13.86 1.69
N ARG A 155 8.74 14.93 2.45
CA ARG A 155 7.57 15.18 3.30
C ARG A 155 6.48 15.86 2.49
N LEU A 156 5.26 15.33 2.62
CA LEU A 156 4.04 15.76 1.94
C LEU A 156 2.90 15.83 2.98
N PRO A 157 2.98 16.71 3.98
CA PRO A 157 2.09 16.66 5.12
C PRO A 157 0.64 16.93 4.75
N ILE A 158 -0.26 16.10 5.29
CA ILE A 158 -1.71 16.24 5.22
C ILE A 158 -2.25 16.18 6.65
N GLN A 159 -2.96 17.21 7.07
CA GLN A 159 -3.61 17.34 8.36
C GLN A 159 -5.13 17.27 8.17
N HIS A 160 -5.85 16.90 9.19
CA HIS A 160 -7.30 16.92 9.25
C HIS A 160 -7.74 18.14 10.07
N GLY A 161 -8.08 19.24 9.40
CA GLY A 161 -8.37 20.51 10.06
C GLY A 161 -7.29 20.92 11.06
N ASP A 162 -7.72 21.39 12.21
CA ASP A 162 -6.85 21.70 13.36
C ASP A 162 -6.62 20.50 14.27
N PHE A 163 -7.03 19.30 13.84
CA PHE A 163 -6.88 18.09 14.63
C PHE A 163 -5.42 17.69 14.75
N GLU A 164 -4.96 17.50 15.99
CA GLU A 164 -3.59 17.11 16.31
C GLU A 164 -3.50 15.58 16.60
N PRO A 165 -3.05 14.77 15.65
CA PRO A 165 -3.02 13.31 15.82
C PRO A 165 -2.14 12.83 16.97
N THR A 166 -1.14 13.62 17.35
CA THR A 166 -0.21 13.23 18.44
C THR A 166 -0.85 13.27 19.82
N SER A 167 -1.96 13.99 19.99
CA SER A 167 -2.70 14.09 21.26
C SER A 167 -3.75 12.98 21.44
N VAL A 168 -4.04 12.19 20.40
CA VAL A 168 -5.15 11.22 20.41
C VAL A 168 -5.09 10.23 21.55
N PHE A 169 -3.92 9.61 21.78
CA PHE A 169 -3.77 8.64 22.86
C PHE A 169 -3.97 9.26 24.24
N ASP A 170 -3.52 10.50 24.46
CA ASP A 170 -3.68 11.19 25.73
C ASP A 170 -5.15 11.55 25.95
N ARG A 171 -5.84 12.02 24.92
CA ARG A 171 -7.29 12.28 24.96
C ARG A 171 -8.08 11.01 25.26
N ILE A 172 -7.77 9.90 24.56
CA ILE A 172 -8.41 8.61 24.79
C ILE A 172 -8.23 8.15 26.24
N LYS A 173 -7.01 8.23 26.80
CA LYS A 173 -6.73 7.88 28.21
C LYS A 173 -7.49 8.75 29.19
N GLN A 174 -7.76 10.00 28.85
CA GLN A 174 -8.57 10.93 29.63
C GLN A 174 -10.08 10.76 29.40
N LYS A 175 -10.50 9.75 28.64
CA LYS A 175 -11.87 9.48 28.23
C LYS A 175 -12.50 10.60 27.37
N ASP A 176 -11.68 11.47 26.78
CA ASP A 176 -12.10 12.48 25.79
C ASP A 176 -12.06 11.88 24.39
N TYR A 177 -13.09 11.12 24.03
CA TYR A 177 -13.20 10.48 22.71
C TYR A 177 -14.60 10.55 22.08
N ASN A 178 -15.48 11.44 22.58
CA ASN A 178 -16.82 11.63 22.00
C ASN A 178 -16.78 12.23 20.58
N TRP A 179 -15.65 12.82 20.18
CA TRP A 179 -15.40 13.33 18.85
C TRP A 179 -15.09 12.21 17.84
N ILE A 180 -14.73 11.00 18.31
CA ILE A 180 -14.47 9.85 17.44
C ILE A 180 -15.81 9.34 16.90
N SER A 181 -16.13 9.66 15.68
CA SER A 181 -17.32 9.21 14.97
C SER A 181 -16.98 8.82 13.54
N GLU A 182 -17.85 8.07 12.89
CA GLU A 182 -17.68 7.74 11.48
C GLU A 182 -17.69 9.01 10.61
N ASP A 183 -18.56 9.97 10.93
CA ASP A 183 -18.62 11.25 10.22
C ASP A 183 -17.32 12.05 10.34
N PHE A 184 -16.74 12.13 11.56
CA PHE A 184 -15.44 12.76 11.75
C PHE A 184 -14.36 12.10 10.88
N MET A 185 -14.32 10.76 10.85
CA MET A 185 -13.36 10.04 10.03
C MET A 185 -13.59 10.30 8.53
N ILE A 186 -14.84 10.27 8.05
CA ILE A 186 -15.18 10.55 6.65
C ILE A 186 -14.79 11.98 6.27
N GLN A 187 -15.08 12.97 7.12
CA GLN A 187 -14.68 14.36 6.87
C GLN A 187 -13.16 14.49 6.70
N GLY A 188 -12.35 13.79 7.49
CA GLY A 188 -10.90 13.77 7.31
C GLY A 188 -10.44 13.28 5.93
N TYR A 189 -11.13 12.28 5.36
CA TYR A 189 -10.85 11.83 3.99
C TYR A 189 -11.23 12.90 2.95
N ILE A 190 -12.42 13.50 3.07
CA ILE A 190 -12.88 14.55 2.15
C ILE A 190 -11.94 15.75 2.22
N GLU A 191 -11.60 16.18 3.43
CA GLU A 191 -10.72 17.32 3.64
C GLU A 191 -9.32 17.08 3.07
N SER A 192 -8.82 15.84 3.14
CA SER A 192 -7.51 15.49 2.57
C SER A 192 -7.42 15.78 1.07
N VAL A 193 -8.51 15.66 0.32
CA VAL A 193 -8.55 15.95 -1.12
C VAL A 193 -8.92 17.41 -1.40
N GLU A 194 -9.79 18.01 -0.60
CA GLU A 194 -10.25 19.38 -0.82
C GLU A 194 -9.20 20.43 -0.43
N SER A 195 -8.54 20.23 0.72
CA SER A 195 -7.60 21.20 1.29
C SER A 195 -6.15 20.99 0.83
N TYR A 196 -5.80 19.80 0.32
CA TYR A 196 -4.41 19.45 -0.04
C TYR A 196 -4.22 19.01 -1.50
N PRO A 197 -4.91 19.61 -2.50
CA PRO A 197 -4.76 19.18 -3.89
C PRO A 197 -3.33 19.31 -4.41
N GLN A 198 -2.59 20.34 -3.98
CA GLN A 198 -1.20 20.55 -4.34
C GLN A 198 -0.26 19.46 -3.81
N VAL A 199 -0.59 18.86 -2.65
CA VAL A 199 0.17 17.73 -2.08
C VAL A 199 0.00 16.50 -2.97
N TRP A 200 -1.23 16.21 -3.39
CA TRP A 200 -1.50 15.13 -4.34
C TRP A 200 -0.85 15.38 -5.68
N GLY A 201 -0.93 16.59 -6.22
CA GLY A 201 -0.24 16.96 -7.45
C GLY A 201 1.27 16.71 -7.36
N ARG A 202 1.89 17.15 -6.26
CA ARG A 202 3.32 16.92 -6.03
C ARG A 202 3.67 15.44 -5.88
N PHE A 203 2.84 14.67 -5.19
CA PHE A 203 3.02 13.23 -5.06
C PHE A 203 3.00 12.53 -6.44
N PHE A 204 2.06 12.89 -7.31
CA PHE A 204 1.98 12.32 -8.65
C PHE A 204 3.14 12.74 -9.56
N GLN A 205 3.64 13.97 -9.46
CA GLN A 205 4.87 14.40 -10.14
C GLN A 205 6.07 13.53 -9.74
N LEU A 206 6.24 13.27 -8.43
CA LEU A 206 7.30 12.41 -7.92
C LEU A 206 7.15 10.97 -8.41
N LEU A 207 5.92 10.43 -8.40
CA LEU A 207 5.62 9.08 -8.87
C LEU A 207 5.90 8.93 -10.38
N ALA A 208 5.68 9.99 -11.18
CA ALA A 208 5.90 9.98 -12.61
C ALA A 208 7.38 9.97 -13.03
N GLU A 209 8.30 10.20 -12.07
CA GLU A 209 9.73 10.14 -12.32
C GLU A 209 10.27 8.71 -12.27
N PRO A 210 10.68 8.06 -13.39
CA PRO A 210 11.12 6.67 -13.39
C PRO A 210 12.28 6.37 -12.44
N ARG A 211 13.23 7.32 -12.30
CA ARG A 211 14.40 7.18 -11.43
C ARG A 211 14.07 7.18 -9.94
N GLN A 212 12.87 7.60 -9.56
CA GLN A 212 12.39 7.64 -8.19
C GLN A 212 11.66 6.35 -7.77
N ARG A 213 11.59 5.36 -8.65
CA ARG A 213 10.94 4.08 -8.39
C ARG A 213 11.97 2.96 -8.22
N PRO A 214 11.77 2.02 -7.31
CA PRO A 214 10.60 1.82 -6.44
C PRO A 214 10.35 2.97 -5.46
N LEU A 215 9.06 3.35 -5.33
CA LEU A 215 8.61 4.42 -4.43
C LEU A 215 7.77 3.81 -3.31
N LEU A 216 8.02 4.25 -2.07
CA LEU A 216 7.21 3.92 -0.93
C LEU A 216 6.52 5.17 -0.40
N PHE A 217 5.22 5.07 -0.07
CA PHE A 217 4.51 6.16 0.60
C PHE A 217 3.78 5.67 1.85
N HIS A 218 3.71 6.52 2.85
CA HIS A 218 3.14 6.17 4.13
C HIS A 218 2.54 7.36 4.89
N CYS A 219 1.76 7.07 5.92
CA CYS A 219 1.41 7.99 7.00
C CYS A 219 1.69 7.32 8.35
N THR A 220 0.89 7.54 9.38
CA THR A 220 1.07 6.90 10.68
C THR A 220 0.61 5.43 10.66
N GLY A 221 -0.69 5.16 10.43
CA GLY A 221 -1.24 3.80 10.37
C GLY A 221 -1.20 3.15 8.98
N GLY A 222 -0.84 3.90 7.94
CA GLY A 222 -0.84 3.42 6.56
C GLY A 222 -2.25 3.12 6.01
N LYS A 223 -3.32 3.60 6.67
CA LYS A 223 -4.71 3.29 6.33
C LYS A 223 -5.44 4.45 5.64
N ASP A 224 -5.52 5.63 6.27
CA ASP A 224 -6.35 6.77 5.83
C ASP A 224 -5.68 7.57 4.69
N ARG A 225 -4.75 8.47 4.97
CA ARG A 225 -4.01 9.28 3.96
C ARG A 225 -3.30 8.40 2.93
N THR A 226 -2.66 7.34 3.39
CA THR A 226 -2.04 6.32 2.54
C THR A 226 -3.08 5.55 1.73
N GLY A 227 -4.26 5.30 2.29
CA GLY A 227 -5.38 4.66 1.60
C GLY A 227 -5.93 5.53 0.47
N ALA A 228 -6.12 6.82 0.72
CA ALA A 228 -6.52 7.80 -0.30
C ALA A 228 -5.47 7.89 -1.43
N ALA A 229 -4.17 7.98 -1.08
CA ALA A 229 -3.08 7.98 -2.06
C ALA A 229 -3.09 6.72 -2.94
N ALA A 230 -3.21 5.52 -2.32
CA ALA A 230 -3.25 4.26 -3.06
C ALA A 230 -4.47 4.19 -3.99
N ALA A 231 -5.64 4.64 -3.54
CA ALA A 231 -6.83 4.69 -4.36
C ALA A 231 -6.65 5.62 -5.57
N LEU A 232 -6.14 6.83 -5.38
CA LEU A 232 -5.85 7.76 -6.47
C LEU A 232 -4.85 7.18 -7.47
N VAL A 233 -3.77 6.53 -7.01
CA VAL A 233 -2.79 5.87 -7.88
C VAL A 233 -3.43 4.74 -8.67
N LEU A 234 -4.17 3.85 -8.04
CA LEU A 234 -4.79 2.71 -8.70
C LEU A 234 -5.85 3.17 -9.73
N PHE A 235 -6.64 4.21 -9.42
CA PHE A 235 -7.57 4.81 -10.39
C PHE A 235 -6.85 5.47 -11.56
N ALA A 236 -5.76 6.19 -11.33
CA ALA A 236 -4.93 6.75 -12.40
C ALA A 236 -4.40 5.67 -13.35
N LEU A 237 -4.10 4.48 -12.82
CA LEU A 237 -3.69 3.31 -13.59
C LEU A 237 -4.87 2.51 -14.18
N GLY A 238 -6.12 2.94 -13.97
CA GLY A 238 -7.30 2.30 -14.53
C GLY A 238 -7.75 1.02 -13.80
N VAL A 239 -7.34 0.82 -12.56
CA VAL A 239 -7.78 -0.34 -11.76
C VAL A 239 -9.24 -0.16 -11.34
N PRO A 240 -10.11 -1.18 -11.51
CA PRO A 240 -11.53 -1.08 -11.19
C PRO A 240 -11.82 -0.85 -9.70
N THR A 241 -12.89 -0.09 -9.42
CA THR A 241 -13.33 0.29 -8.06
C THR A 241 -13.41 -0.89 -7.08
N PRO A 242 -13.96 -2.07 -7.41
CA PRO A 242 -13.99 -3.19 -6.46
C PRO A 242 -12.60 -3.62 -5.99
N THR A 243 -11.61 -3.62 -6.89
CA THR A 243 -10.22 -3.97 -6.57
C THR A 243 -9.56 -2.91 -5.69
N VAL A 244 -9.80 -1.62 -5.97
CA VAL A 244 -9.28 -0.50 -5.17
C VAL A 244 -9.83 -0.56 -3.74
N ILE A 245 -11.13 -0.81 -3.59
CA ILE A 245 -11.77 -0.99 -2.28
C ILE A 245 -11.20 -2.20 -1.55
N ALA A 246 -11.01 -3.32 -2.24
CA ALA A 246 -10.44 -4.53 -1.66
C ALA A 246 -8.99 -4.31 -1.17
N ASP A 247 -8.14 -3.58 -1.94
CA ASP A 247 -6.80 -3.20 -1.44
C ASP A 247 -6.89 -2.35 -0.17
N TYR A 248 -7.77 -1.36 -0.16
CA TYR A 248 -7.94 -0.51 1.02
C TYR A 248 -8.31 -1.33 2.25
N ALA A 249 -9.28 -2.25 2.14
CA ALA A 249 -9.79 -3.10 3.21
C ALA A 249 -8.72 -4.04 3.81
N LEU A 250 -7.68 -4.41 3.05
CA LEU A 250 -6.55 -5.19 3.58
C LEU A 250 -5.88 -4.51 4.78
N SER A 251 -6.02 -3.17 4.91
CA SER A 251 -5.40 -2.42 6.02
C SER A 251 -5.90 -2.85 7.39
N ASP A 252 -7.15 -3.28 7.52
CA ASP A 252 -7.70 -3.77 8.79
C ASP A 252 -7.04 -5.08 9.23
N GLY A 253 -6.91 -6.04 8.32
CA GLY A 253 -6.23 -7.30 8.60
C GLY A 253 -4.73 -7.11 8.86
N TYR A 254 -4.07 -6.26 8.08
CA TYR A 254 -2.62 -6.04 8.20
C TYR A 254 -2.23 -5.25 9.46
N ASN A 255 -3.14 -4.43 10.00
CA ASN A 255 -2.96 -3.72 11.27
C ASN A 255 -3.55 -4.46 12.48
N ALA A 256 -4.13 -5.65 12.33
CA ALA A 256 -4.83 -6.35 13.40
C ALA A 256 -3.98 -6.56 14.66
N GLU A 257 -2.74 -7.00 14.52
CA GLU A 257 -1.83 -7.21 15.66
C GLU A 257 -1.45 -5.89 16.34
N VAL A 258 -1.21 -4.82 15.57
CA VAL A 258 -0.94 -3.49 16.12
C VAL A 258 -2.17 -2.97 16.87
N ARG A 259 -3.36 -3.13 16.31
CA ARG A 259 -4.62 -2.73 16.93
C ARG A 259 -4.85 -3.50 18.25
N LYS A 260 -4.62 -4.81 18.24
CA LYS A 260 -4.69 -5.64 19.45
C LYS A 260 -3.74 -5.12 20.54
N ALA A 261 -2.48 -4.84 20.19
CA ALA A 261 -1.50 -4.29 21.13
C ALA A 261 -1.92 -2.90 21.68
N ILE A 262 -2.53 -2.06 20.83
CA ILE A 262 -3.09 -0.78 21.25
C ILE A 262 -4.22 -0.99 22.27
N TYR A 263 -5.16 -1.89 22.00
CA TYR A 263 -6.28 -2.15 22.91
C TYR A 263 -5.80 -2.72 24.25
N GLU A 264 -4.83 -3.64 24.25
CA GLU A 264 -4.21 -4.11 25.49
C GLU A 264 -3.57 -2.96 26.28
N HIS A 265 -2.88 -2.04 25.61
CA HIS A 265 -2.28 -0.86 26.25
C HIS A 265 -3.33 0.10 26.83
N LEU A 266 -4.54 0.15 26.30
CA LEU A 266 -5.62 1.01 26.76
C LEU A 266 -6.43 0.40 27.92
N LYS A 267 -6.36 -0.92 28.17
CA LYS A 267 -7.11 -1.61 29.23
C LYS A 267 -6.94 -0.97 30.64
N PRO A 268 -5.71 -0.60 31.09
CA PRO A 268 -5.53 -0.02 32.41
C PRO A 268 -6.25 1.33 32.61
N PHE A 269 -6.66 1.98 31.53
CA PHE A 269 -7.33 3.29 31.56
C PHE A 269 -8.85 3.19 31.51
N ASP A 270 -9.40 1.95 31.55
CA ASP A 270 -10.86 1.71 31.49
C ASP A 270 -11.53 2.44 30.33
N VAL A 271 -10.93 2.33 29.15
CA VAL A 271 -11.42 2.94 27.90
C VAL A 271 -12.49 2.04 27.27
N ASP A 272 -13.60 2.63 26.87
CA ASP A 272 -14.61 1.94 26.05
C ASP A 272 -14.07 1.73 24.62
N ILE A 273 -13.59 0.51 24.35
CA ILE A 273 -12.96 0.17 23.08
C ILE A 273 -13.92 0.37 21.90
N ALA A 274 -15.23 0.08 22.07
CA ALA A 274 -16.21 0.25 21.00
C ALA A 274 -16.32 1.72 20.54
N LYS A 275 -16.15 2.67 21.45
CA LYS A 275 -16.17 4.11 21.11
C LYS A 275 -14.92 4.59 20.41
N VAL A 276 -13.77 3.98 20.66
CA VAL A 276 -12.49 4.38 20.04
C VAL A 276 -12.12 3.56 18.81
N GLU A 277 -12.74 2.40 18.61
CA GLU A 277 -12.50 1.50 17.48
C GLU A 277 -12.58 2.20 16.11
N PRO A 278 -13.55 3.12 15.85
CA PRO A 278 -13.60 3.84 14.58
C PRO A 278 -12.28 4.55 14.23
N TYR A 279 -11.53 5.04 15.21
CA TYR A 279 -10.24 5.68 14.94
C TYR A 279 -9.16 4.68 14.48
N PHE A 280 -9.22 3.42 14.90
CA PHE A 280 -8.19 2.41 14.63
C PHE A 280 -8.52 1.47 13.46
N THR A 281 -9.72 1.53 12.92
CA THR A 281 -10.18 0.70 11.80
C THR A 281 -10.21 1.44 10.47
N ALA A 282 -10.36 0.71 9.37
CA ALA A 282 -10.46 1.23 8.01
C ALA A 282 -11.60 0.55 7.23
N PRO A 283 -12.88 0.74 7.65
CA PRO A 283 -14.00 0.15 6.96
C PRO A 283 -14.14 0.73 5.55
N GLU A 284 -14.57 -0.10 4.60
CA GLU A 284 -14.75 0.30 3.18
C GLU A 284 -15.65 1.51 2.99
N SER A 285 -16.61 1.73 3.92
CA SER A 285 -17.55 2.86 3.91
C SER A 285 -16.85 4.20 3.76
N ARG A 286 -15.69 4.39 4.40
CA ARG A 286 -14.93 5.64 4.36
C ARG A 286 -14.35 5.94 2.99
N LEU A 287 -13.68 4.95 2.39
CA LEU A 287 -13.18 5.14 1.03
C LEU A 287 -14.33 5.31 0.04
N ARG A 288 -15.42 4.56 0.21
CA ARG A 288 -16.63 4.73 -0.62
C ARG A 288 -17.24 6.13 -0.49
N ALA A 289 -17.28 6.70 0.73
CA ALA A 289 -17.76 8.06 0.96
C ALA A 289 -16.84 9.09 0.28
N LEU A 290 -15.52 8.95 0.40
CA LEU A 290 -14.55 9.78 -0.33
C LEU A 290 -14.79 9.71 -1.85
N LEU A 291 -14.92 8.50 -2.41
CA LEU A 291 -15.11 8.31 -3.85
C LEU A 291 -16.43 8.93 -4.32
N LYS A 292 -17.52 8.74 -3.56
CA LYS A 292 -18.81 9.38 -3.85
C LYS A 292 -18.70 10.91 -3.89
N HIS A 293 -17.96 11.51 -2.95
CA HIS A 293 -17.70 12.94 -2.92
C HIS A 293 -16.91 13.39 -4.16
N VAL A 294 -15.82 12.69 -4.46
CA VAL A 294 -14.93 12.98 -5.60
C VAL A 294 -15.68 12.85 -6.94
N ASP A 295 -16.48 11.78 -7.10
CA ASP A 295 -17.26 11.56 -8.31
C ASP A 295 -18.33 12.65 -8.50
N ALA A 296 -19.05 13.02 -7.43
CA ALA A 296 -20.05 14.07 -7.48
C ALA A 296 -19.47 15.44 -7.86
N ARG A 297 -18.26 15.75 -7.42
CA ARG A 297 -17.66 17.09 -7.59
C ARG A 297 -16.75 17.21 -8.81
N TYR A 298 -16.05 16.15 -9.16
CA TYR A 298 -15.01 16.16 -10.21
C TYR A 298 -15.28 15.16 -11.35
N GLY A 299 -16.32 14.35 -11.22
CA GLY A 299 -16.73 13.33 -12.20
C GLY A 299 -16.00 12.00 -12.05
N SER A 300 -14.81 11.97 -11.49
CA SER A 300 -14.02 10.76 -11.19
C SER A 300 -12.76 11.10 -10.40
N ALA A 301 -12.08 10.07 -9.86
CA ALA A 301 -10.76 10.23 -9.25
C ALA A 301 -9.72 10.81 -10.24
N VAL A 302 -9.76 10.39 -11.50
CA VAL A 302 -8.91 10.98 -12.56
C VAL A 302 -9.32 12.42 -12.82
N GLY A 303 -10.63 12.72 -12.87
CA GLY A 303 -11.14 14.09 -12.99
C GLY A 303 -10.67 15.00 -11.85
N TYR A 304 -10.63 14.49 -10.62
CA TYR A 304 -10.03 15.20 -9.48
C TYR A 304 -8.55 15.49 -9.70
N LEU A 305 -7.76 14.47 -10.09
CA LEU A 305 -6.34 14.65 -10.33
C LEU A 305 -6.05 15.73 -11.38
N VAL A 306 -6.80 15.73 -12.48
CA VAL A 306 -6.62 16.71 -13.57
C VAL A 306 -7.13 18.10 -13.18
N LYS A 307 -8.40 18.20 -12.74
CA LYS A 307 -9.08 19.49 -12.55
C LYS A 307 -8.69 20.20 -11.26
N ARG A 308 -8.31 19.46 -10.23
CA ARG A 308 -8.08 20.00 -8.88
C ARG A 308 -6.64 19.86 -8.41
N ALA A 309 -6.03 18.68 -8.57
CA ALA A 309 -4.67 18.43 -8.13
C ALA A 309 -3.60 18.88 -9.14
N GLY A 310 -3.97 19.28 -10.35
CA GLY A 310 -3.05 19.77 -11.37
C GLY A 310 -2.15 18.69 -11.98
N VAL A 311 -2.60 17.43 -11.97
CA VAL A 311 -1.90 16.32 -12.62
C VAL A 311 -2.32 16.30 -14.08
N GLY A 312 -1.43 16.68 -15.00
CA GLY A 312 -1.72 16.68 -16.44
C GLY A 312 -2.11 15.30 -16.97
N GLU A 313 -2.98 15.26 -17.98
CA GLU A 313 -3.37 14.01 -18.65
C GLU A 313 -2.15 13.26 -19.22
N GLU A 314 -1.16 13.99 -19.73
CA GLU A 314 0.12 13.43 -20.18
C GLU A 314 0.88 12.70 -19.06
N THR A 315 0.83 13.24 -17.84
CA THR A 315 1.43 12.59 -16.67
C THR A 315 0.72 11.28 -16.35
N ILE A 316 -0.61 11.25 -16.45
CA ILE A 316 -1.40 10.03 -16.23
C ILE A 316 -1.13 9.00 -17.33
N ALA A 317 -1.06 9.42 -18.59
CA ALA A 317 -0.69 8.56 -19.71
C ALA A 317 0.70 7.95 -19.50
N LYS A 318 1.70 8.78 -19.18
CA LYS A 318 3.06 8.32 -18.86
C LYS A 318 3.09 7.31 -17.72
N LEU A 319 2.31 7.55 -16.65
CA LEU A 319 2.23 6.61 -15.53
C LEU A 319 1.67 5.25 -15.97
N LYS A 320 0.66 5.23 -16.86
CA LYS A 320 0.12 3.99 -17.41
C LYS A 320 1.15 3.26 -18.29
N ASP A 321 1.88 3.97 -19.11
CA ASP A 321 2.90 3.38 -19.98
C ASP A 321 4.08 2.81 -19.18
N ASP A 322 4.49 3.53 -18.14
CA ASP A 322 5.63 3.14 -17.31
C ASP A 322 5.28 2.00 -16.31
N LEU A 323 4.06 1.99 -15.76
CA LEU A 323 3.67 1.17 -14.61
C LEU A 323 2.70 0.03 -14.93
N LEU A 324 2.21 -0.10 -16.16
CA LEU A 324 1.40 -1.22 -16.61
C LEU A 324 2.18 -2.14 -17.57
N GLU A 325 1.93 -3.45 -17.45
CA GLU A 325 2.45 -4.52 -18.32
C GLU A 325 1.33 -5.42 -18.81
#